data_a50f4ed478fce5ecc662f1793bf70860
#
_entry.id   a50f4ed478fce5ecc662f1793bf70860
#
_cell.length_a   1.000
_cell.length_b   1.000
_cell.length_c   1.000
_cell.angle_alpha   90.00
_cell.angle_beta   90.00
_cell.angle_gamma   90.00
#
_symmetry.space_group_name_H-M   'P 1'
#
loop_
_entity.id
_entity.type
_entity.pdbx_description
1 polymer ?
#
loop_
_entity_poly.entity_id
_entity_poly.type
_entity_poly.pdbx_seq_one_letter_code
_entity_poly.pdbx_strand_id
1 'polypeptide(L)'
;MLAALQKVNKSFQVNEEQKYTAINKDGFEVDIIRRIAKEGDPHPIRLSDAEDDFWMVQAKRADELVNAPEFSEIVVAENGSMARITTIYPSVFISFKRWMSEEADRDPLKRRRDKLQADAVEWALHERLPHLLTDR
;
A
#
# COMPACT_ATOMS: atom_id res chain seq x y z
N MET A 1 7.26 14.41 3.26
CA MET A 1 6.77 13.41 2.28
C MET A 1 6.11 14.06 1.08
N LEU A 2 5.18 15.01 1.25
CA LEU A 2 4.52 15.71 0.15
C LEU A 2 5.52 16.29 -0.88
N ALA A 3 6.56 16.97 -0.41
CA ALA A 3 7.62 17.48 -1.28
C ALA A 3 8.33 16.42 -2.15
N ALA A 4 8.39 15.17 -1.69
CA ALA A 4 8.92 14.06 -2.49
C ALA A 4 7.96 13.66 -3.61
N LEU A 5 6.66 13.59 -3.34
CA LEU A 5 5.65 13.34 -4.36
C LEU A 5 5.59 14.47 -5.39
N GLN A 6 5.72 15.72 -4.96
CA GLN A 6 5.73 16.90 -5.83
C GLN A 6 6.96 16.96 -6.76
N LYS A 7 8.05 16.27 -6.44
CA LYS A 7 9.17 16.08 -7.39
C LYS A 7 8.77 15.19 -8.57
N VAL A 8 7.87 14.24 -8.34
CA VAL A 8 7.36 13.33 -9.40
C VAL A 8 6.23 14.01 -10.18
N ASN A 9 5.27 14.60 -9.47
CA ASN A 9 4.17 15.35 -10.08
C ASN A 9 3.80 16.53 -9.18
N LYS A 10 4.04 17.74 -9.66
CA LYS A 10 3.83 19.00 -8.91
C LYS A 10 2.38 19.23 -8.46
N SER A 11 1.41 18.50 -9.05
CA SER A 11 0.00 18.64 -8.71
C SER A 11 -0.42 17.86 -7.46
N PHE A 12 0.47 17.08 -6.83
CA PHE A 12 0.15 16.45 -5.56
C PHE A 12 -0.13 17.48 -4.46
N GLN A 13 -1.22 17.29 -3.76
CA GLN A 13 -1.62 18.05 -2.57
C GLN A 13 -2.22 17.12 -1.53
N VAL A 14 -2.15 17.48 -0.26
CA VAL A 14 -2.83 16.74 0.80
C VAL A 14 -4.33 16.93 0.64
N ASN A 15 -5.09 15.84 0.73
CA ASN A 15 -6.54 15.90 0.70
C ASN A 15 -7.06 16.61 1.96
N GLU A 16 -7.89 17.65 1.80
CA GLU A 16 -8.38 18.45 2.91
C GLU A 16 -9.29 17.67 3.86
N GLU A 17 -10.04 16.71 3.34
CA GLU A 17 -10.94 15.86 4.12
C GLU A 17 -10.21 14.66 4.74
N GLN A 18 -9.14 14.19 4.11
CA GLN A 18 -8.38 13.00 4.53
C GLN A 18 -6.89 13.33 4.61
N LYS A 19 -6.46 13.90 5.73
CA LYS A 19 -5.07 14.39 5.93
C LYS A 19 -3.97 13.32 5.81
N TYR A 20 -4.31 12.05 5.70
CA TYR A 20 -3.40 10.93 5.44
C TYR A 20 -3.32 10.54 3.96
N THR A 21 -4.07 11.21 3.09
CA THR A 21 -4.10 10.98 1.65
C THR A 21 -3.54 12.20 0.92
N ALA A 22 -2.61 11.99 -0.01
CA ALA A 22 -2.31 12.96 -1.04
C ALA A 22 -2.95 12.55 -2.36
N ILE A 23 -3.45 13.53 -3.09
CA ILE A 23 -4.08 13.33 -4.38
C ILE A 23 -3.46 14.26 -5.41
N ASN A 24 -3.29 13.79 -6.64
CA ASN A 24 -2.89 14.61 -7.77
C ASN A 24 -4.09 15.01 -8.64
N LYS A 25 -3.88 15.90 -9.60
CA LYS A 25 -4.93 16.38 -10.54
C LYS A 25 -5.58 15.27 -11.37
N ASP A 26 -4.90 14.12 -11.52
CA ASP A 26 -5.37 12.96 -12.30
C ASP A 26 -6.14 11.95 -11.42
N GLY A 27 -6.35 12.28 -10.13
CA GLY A 27 -7.06 11.43 -9.16
C GLY A 27 -6.22 10.30 -8.60
N PHE A 28 -4.91 10.31 -8.80
CA PHE A 28 -4.03 9.31 -8.18
C PHE A 28 -3.82 9.63 -6.71
N GLU A 29 -4.14 8.66 -5.85
CA GLU A 29 -4.09 8.79 -4.39
C GLU A 29 -2.90 8.03 -3.81
N VAL A 30 -2.28 8.63 -2.79
CA VAL A 30 -1.21 8.02 -1.98
C VAL A 30 -1.58 8.15 -0.52
N ASP A 31 -1.75 7.01 0.14
CA ASP A 31 -2.01 6.94 1.59
C ASP A 31 -0.74 6.58 2.34
N ILE A 32 -0.55 7.17 3.53
CA ILE A 32 0.50 6.77 4.45
C ILE A 32 -0.13 6.01 5.62
N ILE A 33 0.18 4.72 5.71
CA ILE A 33 -0.34 3.87 6.77
C ILE A 33 0.75 3.51 7.78
N ARG A 34 0.33 3.25 9.01
CA ARG A 34 1.17 2.72 10.08
C ARG A 34 0.44 1.61 10.86
N ARG A 35 1.18 0.85 11.65
CA ARG A 35 0.60 -0.07 12.62
C ARG A 35 -0.30 0.66 13.63
N ILE A 36 -1.14 -0.08 14.32
CA ILE A 36 -1.90 0.44 15.46
C ILE A 36 -0.92 0.96 16.54
N ALA A 37 -1.22 2.12 17.11
CA ALA A 37 -0.41 2.73 18.16
C ALA A 37 -0.35 1.83 19.39
N LYS A 38 0.83 1.80 20.04
CA LYS A 38 1.05 1.21 21.34
C LYS A 38 1.11 2.34 22.39
N GLU A 39 1.01 1.96 23.67
CA GLU A 39 1.22 2.91 24.75
C GLU A 39 2.57 3.62 24.62
N GLY A 40 2.58 4.95 24.75
CA GLY A 40 3.76 5.79 24.55
C GLY A 40 4.04 6.24 23.11
N ASP A 41 3.34 5.74 22.12
CA ASP A 41 3.48 6.24 20.76
C ASP A 41 2.88 7.66 20.63
N PRO A 42 3.53 8.58 19.92
CA PRO A 42 2.97 9.92 19.68
C PRO A 42 1.70 9.85 18.85
N HIS A 43 0.75 10.76 19.12
CA HIS A 43 -0.49 10.82 18.36
C HIS A 43 -1.02 12.28 18.29
N PRO A 44 -1.42 12.80 17.12
CA PRO A 44 -1.29 12.21 15.78
C PRO A 44 0.17 12.13 15.34
N ILE A 45 0.50 11.16 14.50
CA ILE A 45 1.85 11.02 13.93
C ILE A 45 1.90 11.78 12.61
N ARG A 46 2.85 12.69 12.50
CA ARG A 46 3.26 13.37 11.26
C ARG A 46 4.58 12.79 10.77
N LEU A 47 4.83 12.89 9.47
CA LEU A 47 6.09 12.46 8.85
C LEU A 47 7.19 13.53 8.94
N SER A 48 6.80 14.78 9.19
CA SER A 48 7.69 15.92 9.32
C SER A 48 7.03 17.00 10.19
N ASP A 49 7.79 18.03 10.56
CA ASP A 49 7.30 19.20 11.30
C ASP A 49 6.54 20.20 10.41
N ALA A 50 6.50 19.96 9.08
CA ALA A 50 5.75 20.80 8.15
C ALA A 50 4.24 20.63 8.36
N GLU A 51 3.53 21.75 8.54
CA GLU A 51 2.08 21.75 8.81
C GLU A 51 1.25 21.20 7.65
N ASP A 52 1.76 21.33 6.43
CA ASP A 52 1.17 20.89 5.17
C ASP A 52 1.53 19.46 4.77
N ASP A 53 2.28 18.72 5.61
CA ASP A 53 2.66 17.34 5.29
C ASP A 53 1.60 16.33 5.78
N PHE A 54 1.72 15.11 5.30
CA PHE A 54 0.78 14.01 5.58
C PHE A 54 0.75 13.64 7.05
N TRP A 55 -0.40 13.16 7.46
CA TRP A 55 -0.55 12.36 8.66
C TRP A 55 -0.46 10.88 8.30
N MET A 56 -0.15 10.04 9.29
CA MET A 56 -0.18 8.59 9.12
C MET A 56 -1.48 8.02 9.70
N VAL A 57 -2.20 7.23 8.91
CA VAL A 57 -3.40 6.53 9.38
C VAL A 57 -3.04 5.17 9.96
N GLN A 58 -3.66 4.83 11.08
CA GLN A 58 -3.52 3.50 11.66
C GLN A 58 -4.34 2.48 10.85
N ALA A 59 -3.71 1.36 10.52
CA ALA A 59 -4.38 0.26 9.86
C ALA A 59 -4.24 -1.04 10.66
N LYS A 60 -5.32 -1.79 10.76
CA LYS A 60 -5.32 -3.14 11.35
C LYS A 60 -4.31 -4.01 10.60
N ARG A 61 -3.52 -4.79 11.31
CA ARG A 61 -2.50 -5.70 10.77
C ARG A 61 -1.41 -5.03 9.89
N ALA A 62 -1.25 -3.71 9.98
CA ALA A 62 -0.19 -3.02 9.23
C ALA A 62 1.23 -3.45 9.65
N ASP A 63 1.39 -3.97 10.86
CA ASP A 63 2.63 -4.58 11.34
C ASP A 63 3.04 -5.82 10.51
N GLU A 64 2.10 -6.60 10.02
CA GLU A 64 2.38 -7.72 9.11
C GLU A 64 2.95 -7.23 7.76
N LEU A 65 2.43 -6.11 7.26
CA LEU A 65 2.91 -5.52 6.01
C LEU A 65 4.31 -4.90 6.18
N VAL A 66 4.53 -4.19 7.29
CA VAL A 66 5.82 -3.52 7.57
C VAL A 66 6.94 -4.53 7.82
N ASN A 67 6.63 -5.67 8.45
CA ASN A 67 7.60 -6.71 8.74
C ASN A 67 7.65 -7.82 7.67
N ALA A 68 6.86 -7.69 6.61
CA ALA A 68 6.86 -8.67 5.52
C ALA A 68 8.21 -8.72 4.82
N PRO A 69 8.63 -9.90 4.34
CA PRO A 69 9.76 -9.99 3.44
C PRO A 69 9.54 -9.11 2.20
N GLU A 70 10.60 -8.47 1.75
CA GLU A 70 10.56 -7.66 0.55
C GLU A 70 10.55 -8.52 -0.72
N PHE A 71 9.81 -8.05 -1.71
CA PHE A 71 9.81 -8.55 -3.08
C PHE A 71 10.19 -7.40 -4.01
N SER A 72 11.31 -7.54 -4.72
CA SER A 72 11.88 -6.45 -5.53
C SER A 72 12.15 -6.93 -6.95
N GLU A 73 11.36 -6.39 -7.89
CA GLU A 73 11.44 -6.77 -9.31
C GLU A 73 11.38 -5.55 -10.23
N ILE A 74 11.84 -5.76 -11.48
CA ILE A 74 11.71 -4.75 -12.53
C ILE A 74 10.33 -4.85 -13.16
N VAL A 75 9.62 -3.75 -13.18
CA VAL A 75 8.34 -3.62 -13.91
C VAL A 75 8.54 -2.78 -15.16
N VAL A 76 7.81 -3.12 -16.19
CA VAL A 76 7.81 -2.42 -17.48
C VAL A 76 6.45 -1.78 -17.68
N ALA A 77 6.42 -0.46 -17.87
CA ALA A 77 5.22 0.28 -18.18
C ALA A 77 4.83 0.13 -19.66
N GLU A 78 3.58 0.43 -20.00
CA GLU A 78 3.06 0.34 -21.37
C GLU A 78 3.87 1.17 -22.39
N ASN A 79 4.46 2.28 -21.96
CA ASN A 79 5.33 3.13 -22.78
C ASN A 79 6.77 2.60 -22.89
N GLY A 80 7.08 1.41 -22.35
CA GLY A 80 8.39 0.79 -22.36
C GLY A 80 9.38 1.28 -21.31
N SER A 81 9.01 2.26 -20.48
CA SER A 81 9.87 2.67 -19.36
C SER A 81 9.93 1.57 -18.29
N MET A 82 11.09 1.44 -17.64
CA MET A 82 11.34 0.41 -16.64
C MET A 82 11.69 1.04 -15.29
N ALA A 83 11.20 0.43 -14.23
CA ALA A 83 11.54 0.81 -12.86
C ALA A 83 11.65 -0.43 -11.96
N ARG A 84 12.57 -0.39 -10.99
CA ARG A 84 12.58 -1.39 -9.92
C ARG A 84 11.54 -0.99 -8.89
N ILE A 85 10.63 -1.91 -8.59
CA ILE A 85 9.63 -1.73 -7.53
C ILE A 85 9.95 -2.73 -6.41
N THR A 86 10.01 -2.22 -5.19
CA THR A 86 10.09 -3.04 -3.98
C THR A 86 8.75 -2.97 -3.27
N THR A 87 8.19 -4.12 -2.95
CA THR A 87 6.90 -4.29 -2.27
C THR A 87 6.97 -5.46 -1.30
N ILE A 88 5.86 -5.77 -0.64
CA ILE A 88 5.74 -6.96 0.21
C ILE A 88 5.74 -8.25 -0.62
N TYR A 89 6.19 -9.35 -0.02
CA TYR A 89 6.20 -10.64 -0.68
C TYR A 89 4.78 -11.07 -1.09
N PRO A 90 4.59 -11.66 -2.29
CA PRO A 90 3.27 -11.97 -2.84
C PRO A 90 2.37 -12.82 -1.93
N SER A 91 2.91 -13.80 -1.19
CA SER A 91 2.11 -14.62 -0.27
C SER A 91 1.55 -13.80 0.91
N VAL A 92 2.30 -12.80 1.40
CA VAL A 92 1.81 -11.89 2.45
C VAL A 92 0.71 -10.99 1.90
N PHE A 93 0.86 -10.49 0.67
CA PHE A 93 -0.19 -9.73 0.00
C PHE A 93 -1.49 -10.54 -0.13
N ILE A 94 -1.41 -11.81 -0.58
CA ILE A 94 -2.56 -12.71 -0.72
C ILE A 94 -3.25 -12.88 0.64
N SER A 95 -2.51 -13.25 1.69
CA SER A 95 -3.05 -13.46 3.04
C SER A 95 -3.72 -12.21 3.58
N PHE A 96 -3.08 -11.06 3.44
CA PHE A 96 -3.62 -9.79 3.88
C PHE A 96 -4.91 -9.41 3.13
N LYS A 97 -4.93 -9.58 1.80
CA LYS A 97 -6.10 -9.27 0.97
C LYS A 97 -7.28 -10.23 1.23
N ARG A 98 -7.01 -11.50 1.49
CA ARG A 98 -8.04 -12.46 1.90
C ARG A 98 -8.65 -12.06 3.23
N TRP A 99 -7.83 -11.77 4.24
CA TRP A 99 -8.31 -11.27 5.51
C TRP A 99 -9.16 -10.00 5.34
N MET A 100 -8.72 -9.01 4.56
CA MET A 100 -9.51 -7.79 4.30
C MET A 100 -10.85 -8.10 3.63
N SER A 101 -10.93 -9.12 2.78
CA SER A 101 -12.18 -9.51 2.12
C SER A 101 -13.22 -10.12 3.07
N GLU A 102 -12.79 -10.59 4.25
CA GLU A 102 -13.63 -11.22 5.29
C GLU A 102 -14.04 -10.22 6.39
N GLU A 103 -13.43 -9.04 6.47
CA GLU A 103 -13.75 -8.03 7.48
C GLU A 103 -15.19 -7.51 7.33
N ALA A 104 -16.01 -7.69 8.37
CA ALA A 104 -17.45 -7.38 8.35
C ALA A 104 -17.74 -5.89 8.16
N ASP A 105 -16.92 -5.03 8.75
CA ASP A 105 -17.04 -3.55 8.71
C ASP A 105 -16.46 -2.93 7.44
N ARG A 106 -15.88 -3.75 6.53
CA ARG A 106 -15.37 -3.26 5.27
C ARG A 106 -16.47 -3.18 4.21
N ASP A 107 -16.44 -2.11 3.43
CA ASP A 107 -17.35 -1.91 2.29
C ASP A 107 -17.43 -3.15 1.39
N PRO A 108 -18.66 -3.64 1.02
CA PRO A 108 -18.83 -4.86 0.23
C PRO A 108 -18.12 -4.85 -1.13
N LEU A 109 -18.06 -3.70 -1.81
CA LEU A 109 -17.35 -3.57 -3.09
C LEU A 109 -15.84 -3.68 -2.89
N LYS A 110 -15.33 -3.11 -1.81
CA LYS A 110 -13.92 -3.22 -1.44
C LYS A 110 -13.58 -4.66 -1.05
N ARG A 111 -14.43 -5.37 -0.31
CA ARG A 111 -14.24 -6.80 0.01
C ARG A 111 -14.14 -7.65 -1.25
N ARG A 112 -15.05 -7.45 -2.20
CA ARG A 112 -15.03 -8.17 -3.48
C ARG A 112 -13.74 -7.89 -4.25
N ARG A 113 -13.31 -6.62 -4.30
CA ARG A 113 -12.05 -6.24 -4.96
C ARG A 113 -10.85 -6.89 -4.30
N ASP A 114 -10.79 -6.88 -2.95
CA ASP A 114 -9.68 -7.48 -2.21
C ASP A 114 -9.58 -8.98 -2.48
N LYS A 115 -10.71 -9.70 -2.51
CA LYS A 115 -10.75 -11.11 -2.88
C LYS A 115 -10.21 -11.36 -4.29
N LEU A 116 -10.70 -10.61 -5.27
CA LEU A 116 -10.25 -10.73 -6.67
C LEU A 116 -8.75 -10.45 -6.83
N GLN A 117 -8.20 -9.48 -6.08
CA GLN A 117 -6.78 -9.20 -6.08
C GLN A 117 -5.96 -10.36 -5.50
N ALA A 118 -6.41 -10.96 -4.40
CA ALA A 118 -5.76 -12.13 -3.82
C ALA A 118 -5.77 -13.31 -4.80
N ASP A 119 -6.93 -13.62 -5.37
CA ASP A 119 -7.11 -14.73 -6.31
C ASP A 119 -6.24 -14.54 -7.58
N ALA A 120 -6.16 -13.32 -8.10
CA ALA A 120 -5.35 -13.00 -9.29
C ALA A 120 -3.85 -13.18 -9.03
N VAL A 121 -3.34 -12.72 -7.88
CA VAL A 121 -1.93 -12.87 -7.52
C VAL A 121 -1.60 -14.34 -7.26
N GLU A 122 -2.47 -15.07 -6.56
CA GLU A 122 -2.29 -16.51 -6.31
C GLU A 122 -2.26 -17.30 -7.62
N TRP A 123 -3.19 -17.03 -8.55
CA TRP A 123 -3.17 -17.63 -9.88
C TRP A 123 -1.87 -17.34 -10.60
N ALA A 124 -1.40 -16.07 -10.58
CA ALA A 124 -0.15 -15.70 -11.23
C ALA A 124 1.06 -16.41 -10.64
N LEU A 125 1.12 -16.61 -9.33
CA LEU A 125 2.17 -17.38 -8.68
C LEU A 125 2.19 -18.84 -9.15
N HIS A 126 1.03 -19.49 -9.18
CA HIS A 126 0.94 -20.90 -9.58
C HIS A 126 1.22 -21.11 -11.08
N GLU A 127 0.65 -20.29 -11.93
CA GLU A 127 0.67 -20.51 -13.38
C GLU A 127 1.86 -19.86 -14.10
N ARG A 128 2.42 -18.79 -13.53
CA ARG A 128 3.44 -17.97 -14.19
C ARG A 128 4.76 -17.86 -13.44
N LEU A 129 4.72 -17.97 -12.12
CA LEU A 129 5.87 -17.73 -11.25
C LEU A 129 6.05 -18.84 -10.20
N PRO A 130 5.98 -20.15 -10.59
CA PRO A 130 6.04 -21.26 -9.62
C PRO A 130 7.34 -21.31 -8.83
N HIS A 131 8.42 -20.74 -9.36
CA HIS A 131 9.70 -20.64 -8.67
C HIS A 131 9.63 -19.80 -7.39
N LEU A 132 8.69 -18.84 -7.30
CA LEU A 132 8.49 -18.05 -6.08
C LEU A 132 7.73 -18.81 -4.98
N LEU A 133 7.18 -19.98 -5.27
CA LEU A 133 6.51 -20.84 -4.28
C LEU A 133 7.46 -21.81 -3.57
N THR A 134 8.64 -22.05 -4.15
CA THR A 134 9.59 -23.10 -3.71
C THR A 134 10.73 -22.58 -2.84
N ASP A 135 10.93 -21.27 -2.72
CA ASP A 135 12.07 -20.66 -2.04
C ASP A 135 11.79 -20.29 -0.56
N ARG A 136 11.17 -21.21 0.22
CA ARG A 136 11.15 -21.10 1.70
C ARG A 136 11.06 -22.45 2.37
#